data_d5c7872c0e094e777440cbdafb08354f
#
_entry.id   d5c7872c0e094e777440cbdafb08354f
#
_cell.length_a   1.000
_cell.length_b   1.000
_cell.length_c   1.000
_cell.angle_alpha   90.00
_cell.angle_beta   90.00
_cell.angle_gamma   90.00
#
_symmetry.space_group_name_H-M   'P 1'
#
loop_
_entity.id
_entity.type
_entity.pdbx_description
1 polymer ?
#
loop_
_entity_poly.entity_id
_entity_poly.type
_entity_poly.pdbx_seq_one_letter_code
_entity_poly.pdbx_strand_id
1 'polypeptide(L)'
;MHQLVALIRRYGLLSAGALAVMLGAAPCVHAQRVPSQMPGTELAWPGLTPDDVERMYAAAARLYEGRSIGTIERWRSPDSGDAGEVKLTRSFDANGMACRTLDFTIRVEVKRNSPRHFVSTWCKVPDDGWKIVELPPR
;
A
#
# COMPACT_ATOMS: atom_id res chain seq x y z
N MET A 1 40.27 -66.21 3.57
CA MET A 1 41.06 -66.00 2.35
C MET A 1 41.15 -64.51 2.10
N HIS A 2 42.35 -64.12 2.33
CA HIS A 2 43.11 -63.12 1.55
C HIS A 2 42.59 -61.70 1.55
N GLN A 3 43.21 -60.78 2.33
CA GLN A 3 44.37 -60.00 1.94
C GLN A 3 43.93 -58.88 0.97
N LEU A 4 44.23 -57.67 1.16
CA LEU A 4 45.44 -56.88 1.43
C LEU A 4 45.00 -55.46 1.82
N VAL A 5 45.40 -54.86 2.91
CA VAL A 5 46.66 -54.16 3.20
C VAL A 5 47.20 -53.33 2.02
N ALA A 6 47.18 -52.04 2.20
CA ALA A 6 48.22 -51.06 1.90
C ALA A 6 47.63 -49.66 2.05
N LEU A 7 48.03 -48.91 3.08
CA LEU A 7 49.15 -48.01 3.14
C LEU A 7 49.15 -46.92 2.07
N ILE A 8 49.00 -45.70 2.47
CA ILE A 8 49.83 -44.54 2.17
C ILE A 8 49.21 -43.37 2.98
N ARG A 9 49.69 -43.01 4.12
CA ARG A 9 50.85 -42.23 4.51
C ARG A 9 51.08 -40.94 3.70
N ARG A 10 50.99 -39.87 4.44
CA ARG A 10 51.59 -38.55 4.24
C ARG A 10 50.90 -37.63 3.19
N TYR A 11 50.44 -36.53 3.61
CA TYR A 11 51.08 -35.25 3.84
C TYR A 11 50.07 -34.31 4.48
N GLY A 12 50.51 -33.77 5.56
CA GLY A 12 49.97 -32.61 6.16
C GLY A 12 50.24 -31.38 5.28
N LEU A 13 49.33 -30.49 5.36
CA LEU A 13 49.56 -29.07 5.15
C LEU A 13 48.39 -28.33 5.79
N LEU A 14 48.79 -27.59 6.77
CA LEU A 14 48.05 -26.54 7.40
C LEU A 14 47.46 -25.60 6.32
N SER A 15 46.16 -25.46 6.29
CA SER A 15 45.59 -24.29 5.67
C SER A 15 44.58 -23.67 6.62
N ALA A 16 44.98 -22.48 6.99
CA ALA A 16 44.32 -21.56 7.87
C ALA A 16 42.86 -21.41 7.53
N GLY A 17 42.02 -21.50 8.56
CA GLY A 17 40.59 -21.25 8.47
C GLY A 17 40.35 -19.81 8.03
N ALA A 18 39.69 -19.68 6.92
CA ALA A 18 38.95 -18.45 6.59
C ALA A 18 37.58 -18.58 7.23
N LEU A 19 37.41 -17.95 8.38
CA LEU A 19 36.11 -17.68 8.94
C LEU A 19 35.40 -16.71 7.98
N ALA A 20 34.63 -17.26 7.07
CA ALA A 20 33.69 -16.45 6.29
C ALA A 20 32.55 -16.02 7.22
N VAL A 21 32.68 -14.84 7.79
CA VAL A 21 31.57 -14.15 8.44
C VAL A 21 30.57 -13.85 7.30
N MET A 22 29.56 -14.70 7.20
CA MET A 22 28.36 -14.41 6.43
C MET A 22 27.66 -13.27 7.16
N LEU A 23 27.99 -12.02 6.78
CA LEU A 23 27.11 -10.89 7.06
C LEU A 23 25.80 -11.16 6.30
N GLY A 24 24.84 -11.67 7.04
CA GLY A 24 23.47 -11.75 6.57
C GLY A 24 23.02 -10.34 6.24
N ALA A 25 22.99 -10.03 4.95
CA ALA A 25 22.25 -8.89 4.46
C ALA A 25 20.77 -9.13 4.82
N ALA A 26 20.31 -8.50 5.90
CA ALA A 26 18.90 -8.42 6.18
C ALA A 26 18.23 -7.84 4.92
N PRO A 27 17.19 -8.48 4.37
CA PRO A 27 16.44 -7.85 3.30
C PRO A 27 15.89 -6.56 3.89
N CYS A 28 16.36 -5.42 3.39
CA CYS A 28 15.68 -4.17 3.58
C CYS A 28 14.28 -4.38 3.01
N VAL A 29 13.32 -4.59 3.87
CA VAL A 29 11.91 -4.43 3.51
C VAL A 29 11.81 -2.98 3.09
N HIS A 30 11.92 -2.75 1.79
CA HIS A 30 11.53 -1.49 1.22
C HIS A 30 10.05 -1.37 1.53
N ALA A 31 9.74 -0.59 2.56
CA ALA A 31 8.42 -0.03 2.68
C ALA A 31 8.15 0.61 1.31
N GLN A 32 7.28 -0.03 0.54
CA GLN A 32 6.84 0.54 -0.73
C GLN A 32 6.19 1.86 -0.34
N ARG A 33 6.95 2.93 -0.52
CA ARG A 33 6.38 4.27 -0.50
C ARG A 33 5.26 4.22 -1.53
N VAL A 34 4.04 4.23 -1.04
CA VAL A 34 2.90 4.60 -1.86
C VAL A 34 3.34 5.88 -2.57
N PRO A 35 3.32 5.92 -3.91
CA PRO A 35 3.74 7.12 -4.60
C PRO A 35 2.86 8.26 -4.10
N SER A 36 3.40 9.12 -3.25
CA SER A 36 2.76 10.33 -2.74
C SER A 36 2.72 11.43 -3.81
N GLN A 37 2.84 11.05 -5.06
CA GLN A 37 2.75 11.94 -6.19
C GLN A 37 1.59 11.54 -7.10
N MET A 38 0.37 11.67 -6.57
CA MET A 38 -0.72 11.98 -7.50
C MET A 38 -0.60 13.46 -7.84
N PRO A 39 -0.54 13.81 -9.13
CA PRO A 39 -0.59 15.22 -9.54
C PRO A 39 -1.86 15.83 -8.96
N GLY A 40 -1.73 16.84 -8.09
CA GLY A 40 -2.85 17.56 -7.54
C GLY A 40 -3.20 17.29 -6.06
N THR A 41 -2.45 16.50 -5.32
CA THR A 41 -2.79 16.20 -3.91
C THR A 41 -2.75 17.40 -2.99
N GLU A 42 -1.87 18.37 -3.19
CA GLU A 42 -1.83 19.59 -2.37
C GLU A 42 -3.00 20.55 -2.67
N LEU A 43 -3.52 20.55 -3.89
CA LEU A 43 -4.66 21.39 -4.29
C LEU A 43 -6.01 20.71 -4.03
N ALA A 44 -6.07 19.39 -4.03
CA ALA A 44 -7.32 18.64 -3.86
C ALA A 44 -7.83 18.62 -2.41
N TRP A 45 -6.94 18.74 -1.42
CA TRP A 45 -7.25 18.54 0.00
C TRP A 45 -6.75 19.67 0.91
N PRO A 46 -7.14 20.93 0.70
CA PRO A 46 -6.64 22.04 1.50
C PRO A 46 -7.02 21.85 2.98
N GLY A 47 -6.00 21.76 3.82
CA GLY A 47 -6.14 21.62 5.27
C GLY A 47 -5.94 20.20 5.80
N LEU A 48 -5.75 19.19 4.96
CA LEU A 48 -5.28 17.87 5.39
C LEU A 48 -3.76 17.81 5.37
N THR A 49 -3.19 17.13 6.36
CA THR A 49 -1.77 16.78 6.35
C THR A 49 -1.51 15.58 5.43
N PRO A 50 -0.28 15.31 5.00
CA PRO A 50 0.04 14.10 4.26
C PRO A 50 -0.37 12.80 4.98
N ASP A 51 -0.25 12.75 6.30
CA ASP A 51 -0.67 11.61 7.12
C ASP A 51 -2.20 11.41 7.11
N ASP A 52 -2.96 12.51 7.16
CA ASP A 52 -4.42 12.44 7.03
C ASP A 52 -4.85 11.86 5.69
N VAL A 53 -4.19 12.30 4.62
CA VAL A 53 -4.44 11.80 3.26
C VAL A 53 -4.11 10.31 3.14
N GLU A 54 -3.00 9.86 3.73
CA GLU A 54 -2.63 8.45 3.75
C GLU A 54 -3.67 7.62 4.49
N ARG A 55 -4.14 8.06 5.66
CA ARG A 55 -5.20 7.39 6.43
C ARG A 55 -6.52 7.32 5.67
N MET A 56 -6.88 8.40 5.00
CA MET A 56 -8.07 8.46 4.16
C MET A 56 -7.99 7.44 3.01
N TYR A 57 -6.86 7.36 2.31
CA TYR A 57 -6.68 6.38 1.24
C TYR A 57 -6.56 4.95 1.74
N ALA A 58 -6.00 4.73 2.93
CA ALA A 58 -6.03 3.41 3.56
C ALA A 58 -7.46 2.96 3.88
N ALA A 59 -8.34 3.88 4.29
CA ALA A 59 -9.75 3.57 4.47
C ALA A 59 -10.44 3.25 3.12
N ALA A 60 -10.16 4.00 2.07
CA ALA A 60 -10.66 3.74 0.73
C ALA A 60 -10.22 2.36 0.21
N ALA A 61 -8.96 1.99 0.42
CA ALA A 61 -8.40 0.72 -0.03
C ALA A 61 -9.13 -0.50 0.56
N ARG A 62 -9.65 -0.39 1.77
CA ARG A 62 -10.46 -1.46 2.39
C ARG A 62 -11.81 -1.70 1.72
N LEU A 63 -12.24 -0.78 0.84
CA LEU A 63 -13.51 -0.86 0.10
C LEU A 63 -13.35 -1.40 -1.33
N TYR A 64 -12.13 -1.61 -1.80
CA TYR A 64 -11.92 -1.99 -3.20
C TYR A 64 -12.39 -3.40 -3.52
N GLU A 65 -12.21 -4.34 -2.60
CA GLU A 65 -12.49 -5.74 -2.85
C GLU A 65 -13.36 -6.35 -1.74
N GLY A 66 -14.28 -7.24 -2.13
CA GLY A 66 -15.07 -8.04 -1.21
C GLY A 66 -16.06 -7.27 -0.34
N ARG A 67 -16.40 -6.02 -0.69
CA ARG A 67 -17.32 -5.19 0.07
C ARG A 67 -18.64 -4.96 -0.67
N SER A 68 -19.71 -4.90 0.10
CA SER A 68 -21.03 -4.58 -0.43
C SER A 68 -21.22 -3.07 -0.59
N ILE A 69 -22.00 -2.68 -1.60
CA ILE A 69 -22.41 -1.28 -1.76
C ILE A 69 -23.07 -0.80 -0.47
N GLY A 70 -22.74 0.42 -0.04
CA GLY A 70 -23.18 1.00 1.22
C GLY A 70 -22.21 0.80 2.37
N THR A 71 -21.18 -0.06 2.25
CA THR A 71 -20.15 -0.21 3.28
C THR A 71 -19.42 1.11 3.50
N ILE A 72 -19.18 1.45 4.76
CA ILE A 72 -18.50 2.67 5.19
C ILE A 72 -17.26 2.29 5.98
N GLU A 73 -16.12 2.88 5.62
CA GLU A 73 -14.88 2.83 6.36
C GLU A 73 -14.57 4.21 6.93
N ARG A 74 -14.10 4.26 8.19
CA ARG A 74 -13.80 5.50 8.90
C ARG A 74 -12.30 5.63 9.14
N TRP A 75 -11.84 6.87 9.17
CA TRP A 75 -10.49 7.22 9.54
C TRP A 75 -10.47 8.40 10.49
N ARG A 76 -9.42 8.50 11.27
CA ARG A 76 -9.15 9.62 12.17
C ARG A 76 -7.64 9.77 12.32
N SER A 77 -7.18 11.00 12.34
CA SER A 77 -5.81 11.34 12.67
C SER A 77 -5.72 11.72 14.14
N PRO A 78 -4.88 11.06 14.94
CA PRO A 78 -4.67 11.42 16.33
C PRO A 78 -3.93 12.75 16.50
N ASP A 79 -3.12 13.13 15.51
CA ASP A 79 -2.25 14.30 15.58
C ASP A 79 -2.97 15.60 15.17
N SER A 80 -3.71 15.58 14.06
CA SER A 80 -4.46 16.73 13.57
C SER A 80 -5.87 16.82 14.17
N GLY A 81 -6.42 15.70 14.65
CA GLY A 81 -7.83 15.59 15.03
C GLY A 81 -8.78 15.42 13.85
N ASP A 82 -8.27 15.53 12.63
CA ASP A 82 -9.05 15.39 11.41
C ASP A 82 -9.63 13.98 11.30
N ALA A 83 -10.79 13.88 10.70
CA ALA A 83 -11.50 12.62 10.57
C ALA A 83 -12.39 12.59 9.33
N GLY A 84 -12.77 11.41 8.93
CA GLY A 84 -13.71 11.26 7.84
C GLY A 84 -14.21 9.84 7.68
N GLU A 85 -15.03 9.69 6.66
CA GLU A 85 -15.54 8.39 6.24
C GLU A 85 -15.52 8.29 4.73
N VAL A 86 -15.39 7.06 4.26
CA VAL A 86 -15.43 6.69 2.85
C VAL A 86 -16.53 5.67 2.69
N LYS A 87 -17.45 5.90 1.76
CA LYS A 87 -18.57 5.00 1.47
C LYS A 87 -18.48 4.44 0.07
N LEU A 88 -18.60 3.13 -0.08
CA LEU A 88 -18.73 2.48 -1.37
C LEU A 88 -20.15 2.70 -1.92
N THR A 89 -20.28 3.47 -3.00
CA THR A 89 -21.58 3.81 -3.60
C THR A 89 -21.90 3.02 -4.87
N ARG A 90 -20.87 2.59 -5.62
CA ARG A 90 -21.03 1.77 -6.81
C ARG A 90 -19.90 0.76 -6.97
N SER A 91 -20.24 -0.38 -7.56
CA SER A 91 -19.31 -1.42 -7.99
C SER A 91 -19.70 -1.83 -9.40
N PHE A 92 -18.80 -1.74 -10.36
CA PHE A 92 -19.09 -2.00 -11.77
C PHE A 92 -17.81 -2.30 -12.54
N ASP A 93 -17.96 -2.77 -13.78
CA ASP A 93 -16.85 -2.98 -14.71
C ASP A 93 -16.89 -1.93 -15.81
N ALA A 94 -15.73 -1.40 -16.17
CA ALA A 94 -15.54 -0.46 -17.25
C ALA A 94 -14.26 -0.78 -18.02
N ASN A 95 -14.34 -0.91 -19.32
CA ASN A 95 -13.19 -1.22 -20.19
C ASN A 95 -12.39 -2.45 -19.73
N GLY A 96 -13.09 -3.48 -19.21
CA GLY A 96 -12.46 -4.70 -18.69
C GLY A 96 -11.80 -4.55 -17.31
N MET A 97 -11.95 -3.41 -16.66
CA MET A 97 -11.43 -3.14 -15.32
C MET A 97 -12.56 -3.15 -14.28
N ALA A 98 -12.30 -3.77 -13.14
CA ALA A 98 -13.19 -3.63 -11.99
C ALA A 98 -13.09 -2.21 -11.42
N CYS A 99 -14.23 -1.53 -11.25
CA CYS A 99 -14.30 -0.14 -10.81
C CYS A 99 -15.18 0.01 -9.56
N ARG A 100 -14.84 0.99 -8.74
CA ARG A 100 -15.55 1.38 -7.52
C ARG A 100 -15.74 2.89 -7.49
N THR A 101 -16.96 3.32 -7.21
CA THR A 101 -17.21 4.74 -6.89
C THR A 101 -17.30 4.90 -5.39
N LEU A 102 -16.50 5.81 -4.87
CA LEU A 102 -16.39 6.11 -3.45
C LEU A 102 -16.85 7.54 -3.18
N ASP A 103 -17.64 7.71 -2.14
CA ASP A 103 -18.05 9.01 -1.59
C ASP A 103 -17.27 9.27 -0.31
N PHE A 104 -16.58 10.38 -0.24
CA PHE A 104 -15.73 10.79 0.87
C PHE A 104 -16.39 11.95 1.60
N THR A 105 -16.44 11.84 2.91
CA THR A 105 -16.81 12.93 3.81
C THR A 105 -15.62 13.24 4.70
N ILE A 106 -15.18 14.49 4.71
CA ILE A 106 -14.00 14.93 5.47
C ILE A 106 -14.40 16.05 6.43
N ARG A 107 -13.94 15.95 7.68
CA ARG A 107 -14.03 16.98 8.71
C ARG A 107 -12.63 17.39 9.12
N VAL A 108 -12.34 18.68 8.95
CA VAL A 108 -11.07 19.27 9.35
C VAL A 108 -11.29 19.99 10.67
N GLU A 109 -10.61 19.53 11.73
CA GLU A 109 -10.83 20.00 13.11
C GLU A 109 -10.59 21.51 13.27
N VAL A 110 -9.52 22.03 12.69
CA VAL A 110 -9.18 23.46 12.75
C VAL A 110 -10.19 24.34 12.03
N LYS A 111 -10.85 23.78 11.03
CA LYS A 111 -11.90 24.46 10.27
C LYS A 111 -13.25 23.87 10.69
N ARG A 112 -13.82 24.38 11.75
CA ARG A 112 -15.17 23.97 12.24
C ARG A 112 -16.29 24.25 11.23
N ASN A 113 -15.96 24.17 9.95
CA ASN A 113 -16.85 24.35 8.82
C ASN A 113 -17.63 23.06 8.56
N SER A 114 -18.63 23.15 7.69
CA SER A 114 -19.39 22.00 7.21
C SER A 114 -18.45 20.93 6.64
N PRO A 115 -18.77 19.64 6.84
CA PRO A 115 -18.02 18.56 6.21
C PRO A 115 -17.91 18.76 4.70
N ARG A 116 -16.76 18.39 4.14
CA ARG A 116 -16.57 18.40 2.68
C ARG A 116 -16.91 17.05 2.12
N HIS A 117 -17.56 17.06 0.99
CA HIS A 117 -17.93 15.86 0.25
C HIS A 117 -17.28 15.86 -1.13
N PHE A 118 -16.80 14.72 -1.55
CA PHE A 118 -16.38 14.51 -2.93
C PHE A 118 -16.55 13.04 -3.31
N VAL A 119 -16.66 12.82 -4.60
CA VAL A 119 -16.85 11.48 -5.18
C VAL A 119 -15.71 11.22 -6.14
N SER A 120 -15.12 10.03 -6.06
CA SER A 120 -14.13 9.58 -7.03
C SER A 120 -14.40 8.16 -7.48
N THR A 121 -13.98 7.85 -8.70
CA THR A 121 -14.03 6.50 -9.24
C THR A 121 -12.63 5.93 -9.31
N TRP A 122 -12.48 4.74 -8.79
CA TRP A 122 -11.25 3.96 -8.76
C TRP A 122 -11.41 2.71 -9.59
N CYS A 123 -10.47 2.43 -10.48
CA CYS A 123 -10.45 1.20 -11.26
C CYS A 123 -9.15 0.43 -11.05
N LYS A 124 -9.24 -0.90 -11.10
CA LYS A 124 -8.09 -1.79 -11.00
C LYS A 124 -7.41 -1.88 -12.37
N VAL A 125 -6.36 -1.08 -12.53
CA VAL A 125 -5.56 -1.06 -13.76
C VAL A 125 -4.62 -2.26 -13.77
N PRO A 126 -4.51 -3.01 -14.87
CA PRO A 126 -3.53 -4.09 -14.99
C PRO A 126 -2.12 -3.60 -14.64
N ASP A 127 -1.38 -4.40 -13.86
CA ASP A 127 0.00 -4.16 -13.43
C ASP A 127 0.26 -2.89 -12.60
N ASP A 128 -0.77 -2.04 -12.39
CA ASP A 128 -0.62 -0.74 -11.71
C ASP A 128 -1.54 -0.59 -10.48
N GLY A 129 -2.44 -1.54 -10.25
CA GLY A 129 -3.34 -1.57 -9.10
C GLY A 129 -4.51 -0.58 -9.20
N TRP A 130 -5.04 -0.17 -8.06
CA TRP A 130 -6.19 0.73 -8.01
C TRP A 130 -5.76 2.18 -8.23
N LYS A 131 -6.37 2.83 -9.22
CA LYS A 131 -6.10 4.23 -9.59
C LYS A 131 -7.40 5.02 -9.73
N ILE A 132 -7.33 6.31 -9.43
CA ILE A 132 -8.42 7.23 -9.77
C ILE A 132 -8.48 7.36 -11.29
N VAL A 133 -9.66 7.21 -11.84
CA VAL A 133 -9.92 7.36 -13.27
C VAL A 133 -11.04 8.35 -13.50
N GLU A 134 -10.86 9.20 -14.51
CA GLU A 134 -11.93 10.02 -15.05
C GLU A 134 -12.63 9.20 -16.12
N LEU A 135 -13.88 8.82 -15.86
CA LEU A 135 -14.71 8.18 -16.87
C LEU A 135 -15.40 9.25 -17.70
N PRO A 136 -15.46 9.10 -19.03
CA PRO A 136 -16.21 10.03 -19.86
C PRO A 136 -17.66 10.11 -19.39
N PRO A 137 -18.30 11.29 -19.46
CA PRO A 137 -19.70 11.45 -19.15
C PRO A 137 -20.52 10.53 -20.07
N ARG A 138 -21.52 9.87 -19.51
CA ARG A 138 -22.47 9.04 -20.27
C ARG A 138 -23.55 9.90 -20.90
#